data_a771a2966c6b02a03360f21c87054a9d
#
_entry.id   a771a2966c6b02a03360f21c87054a9d
#
_cell.length_a   1.000
_cell.length_b   1.000
_cell.length_c   1.000
_cell.angle_alpha   90.00
_cell.angle_beta   90.00
_cell.angle_gamma   90.00
#
_symmetry.space_group_name_H-M   'P 1'
#
loop_
_entity.id
_entity.type
_entity.pdbx_description
1 polymer ?
#
loop_
_entity_poly.entity_id
_entity_poly.type
_entity_poly.pdbx_seq_one_letter_code
_entity_poly.pdbx_strand_id
1 'polypeptide(L)'
;MGKVTGFLELDREVESYRDVDIRINDYDEIFSGEHNLSQLQEQGSRCMDCGVPFCQSLDGCPIDNLIPEWNDLVYNNEWRNALERLEKTNNFPEFTGRVCPAPCEGSCVLGLTDPAVTIKNIELAIVDKGFDEGWIKARKVTERSGKKVAVVGSGPAGLAAADELNQMGHSVKVYERSDRIGGLLMYGIPNMKLGKDVVDRRINLLREEGIEFITDTNIGQDIKTTELQAQFDAIVFTTGATKARDLPAENRDAKGIYPAMDYLTANIKSLLDNGNVDQDEFSATGRDVIVIGGGDTGTDCIGTAIRQGPKSLVNFELMSQPPVGRSEDNPWPQWPTIFRVDYGHEEATSVFGLSLIHISEPTRRYAISYAVFCL
;
A
#
# COMPACT_ATOMS: atom_id res chain seq x y z
N MET A 1 -7.12 -20.86 18.94
CA MET A 1 -5.95 -20.46 19.75
C MET A 1 -4.75 -21.20 19.20
N GLY A 2 -3.74 -20.47 18.71
CA GLY A 2 -2.49 -21.06 18.25
C GLY A 2 -1.85 -21.98 19.33
N LYS A 3 -0.60 -22.28 19.22
CA LYS A 3 0.09 -23.06 20.24
C LYS A 3 0.29 -22.19 21.49
N VAL A 4 -0.19 -22.63 22.66
CA VAL A 4 -0.15 -21.86 23.93
C VAL A 4 1.26 -21.32 24.26
N THR A 5 2.30 -22.07 23.87
CA THR A 5 3.71 -21.75 24.09
C THR A 5 4.46 -21.35 22.82
N GLY A 6 3.75 -21.18 21.69
CA GLY A 6 4.37 -20.94 20.39
C GLY A 6 5.31 -19.72 20.36
N PHE A 7 4.91 -18.65 21.00
CA PHE A 7 5.72 -17.42 21.11
C PHE A 7 6.98 -17.58 21.99
N LEU A 8 7.02 -18.58 22.86
CA LEU A 8 8.20 -18.92 23.68
C LEU A 8 9.18 -19.88 22.98
N GLU A 9 8.68 -20.63 21.99
CA GLU A 9 9.42 -21.69 21.34
C GLU A 9 9.98 -21.28 19.97
N LEU A 10 9.35 -20.30 19.35
CA LEU A 10 9.64 -19.88 17.98
C LEU A 10 9.99 -18.39 17.92
N ASP A 11 11.10 -18.07 17.31
CA ASP A 11 11.49 -16.70 16.99
C ASP A 11 10.58 -16.11 15.91
N ARG A 12 10.51 -14.77 15.86
CA ARG A 12 9.84 -14.09 14.75
C ARG A 12 10.65 -14.27 13.48
N GLU A 13 10.01 -14.81 12.47
CA GLU A 13 10.53 -14.86 11.11
C GLU A 13 9.60 -14.09 10.18
N VAL A 14 10.17 -13.30 9.29
CA VAL A 14 9.45 -12.56 8.24
C VAL A 14 9.87 -13.09 6.89
N GLU A 15 8.95 -13.10 5.94
CA GLU A 15 9.32 -13.36 4.55
C GLU A 15 10.15 -12.17 4.04
N SER A 16 11.35 -12.46 3.59
CA SER A 16 12.27 -11.46 3.06
C SER A 16 11.83 -10.99 1.68
N TYR A 17 12.19 -9.76 1.35
CA TYR A 17 12.12 -9.29 -0.02
C TYR A 17 13.13 -10.04 -0.90
N ARG A 18 12.93 -10.00 -2.21
CA ARG A 18 13.90 -10.44 -3.21
C ARG A 18 15.25 -9.75 -2.96
N ASP A 19 16.34 -10.44 -3.32
CA ASP A 19 17.68 -9.89 -3.19
C ASP A 19 17.79 -8.50 -3.82
N VAL A 20 18.45 -7.57 -3.12
CA VAL A 20 18.57 -6.17 -3.57
C VAL A 20 19.23 -6.08 -4.93
N ASP A 21 20.32 -6.84 -5.16
CA ASP A 21 21.09 -6.80 -6.40
C ASP A 21 20.31 -7.33 -7.62
N ILE A 22 19.23 -8.09 -7.35
CA ILE A 22 18.32 -8.58 -8.38
C ILE A 22 17.19 -7.58 -8.61
N ARG A 23 16.46 -7.23 -7.53
CA ARG A 23 15.21 -6.48 -7.61
C ARG A 23 15.37 -5.03 -8.11
N ILE A 24 16.55 -4.44 -7.95
CA ILE A 24 16.84 -3.08 -8.46
C ILE A 24 16.92 -3.00 -10.00
N ASN A 25 17.01 -4.13 -10.67
CA ASN A 25 17.18 -4.20 -12.13
C ASN A 25 15.86 -4.45 -12.89
N ASP A 26 14.76 -4.57 -12.18
CA ASP A 26 13.44 -4.79 -12.77
C ASP A 26 12.33 -3.98 -12.04
N TYR A 27 11.10 -4.10 -12.52
CA TYR A 27 9.92 -3.48 -11.94
C TYR A 27 8.93 -4.52 -11.38
N ASP A 28 9.38 -5.76 -11.24
CA ASP A 28 8.60 -6.83 -10.60
C ASP A 28 8.48 -6.57 -9.10
N GLU A 29 7.46 -7.15 -8.46
CA GLU A 29 7.25 -6.95 -7.03
C GLU A 29 8.50 -7.31 -6.23
N ILE A 30 8.79 -6.53 -5.20
CA ILE A 30 9.91 -6.79 -4.27
C ILE A 30 9.72 -8.06 -3.45
N PHE A 31 8.48 -8.56 -3.37
CA PHE A 31 8.14 -9.83 -2.72
C PHE A 31 8.63 -11.01 -3.56
N SER A 32 8.92 -12.14 -2.92
CA SER A 32 9.40 -13.34 -3.62
C SER A 32 8.34 -13.99 -4.54
N GLY A 33 7.07 -13.68 -4.31
CA GLY A 33 5.95 -14.32 -4.98
C GLY A 33 5.67 -15.77 -4.53
N GLU A 34 6.57 -16.37 -3.78
CA GLU A 34 6.43 -17.71 -3.20
C GLU A 34 6.41 -17.60 -1.68
N HIS A 35 5.32 -18.10 -1.07
CA HIS A 35 5.17 -18.12 0.38
C HIS A 35 5.68 -19.44 0.98
N ASN A 36 6.49 -19.34 2.03
CA ASN A 36 6.84 -20.48 2.84
C ASN A 36 5.69 -20.82 3.82
N LEU A 37 4.69 -21.57 3.30
CA LEU A 37 3.48 -21.88 4.05
C LEU A 37 3.75 -22.61 5.38
N SER A 38 4.77 -23.48 5.44
CA SER A 38 5.14 -24.17 6.69
C SER A 38 5.66 -23.20 7.74
N GLN A 39 6.54 -22.28 7.33
CA GLN A 39 7.05 -21.22 8.21
C GLN A 39 5.92 -20.31 8.69
N LEU A 40 5.02 -19.92 7.80
CA LEU A 40 3.89 -19.05 8.17
C LEU A 40 2.88 -19.74 9.10
N GLN A 41 2.70 -21.06 9.00
CA GLN A 41 1.95 -21.84 9.99
C GLN A 41 2.60 -21.76 11.37
N GLU A 42 3.90 -21.92 11.46
CA GLU A 42 4.67 -21.77 12.70
C GLU A 42 4.55 -20.33 13.24
N GLN A 43 4.64 -19.31 12.38
CA GLN A 43 4.46 -17.93 12.78
C GLN A 43 3.03 -17.64 13.28
N GLY A 44 2.01 -18.25 12.69
CA GLY A 44 0.62 -18.19 13.17
C GLY A 44 0.49 -18.71 14.61
N SER A 45 1.26 -19.75 14.99
CA SER A 45 1.26 -20.30 16.34
C SER A 45 1.77 -19.34 17.42
N ARG A 46 2.53 -18.30 17.04
CA ARG A 46 3.02 -17.28 17.98
C ARG A 46 1.93 -16.34 18.48
N CYS A 47 0.74 -16.37 17.87
CA CYS A 47 -0.39 -15.59 18.32
C CYS A 47 -0.93 -16.13 19.65
N MET A 48 -0.92 -15.29 20.69
CA MET A 48 -1.38 -15.65 22.04
C MET A 48 -2.90 -15.70 22.18
N ASP A 49 -3.65 -15.27 21.15
CA ASP A 49 -5.11 -15.10 21.22
C ASP A 49 -5.53 -14.31 22.47
N CYS A 50 -4.95 -13.13 22.64
CA CYS A 50 -5.18 -12.30 23.83
C CYS A 50 -6.66 -11.93 23.88
N GLY A 51 -7.33 -12.14 25.01
CA GLY A 51 -8.76 -11.86 25.18
C GLY A 51 -9.17 -10.40 24.90
N VAL A 52 -8.21 -9.46 24.88
CA VAL A 52 -8.35 -8.10 24.38
C VAL A 52 -7.25 -7.86 23.31
N PRO A 53 -7.53 -8.17 22.04
CA PRO A 53 -6.55 -8.09 20.98
C PRO A 53 -6.35 -6.65 20.50
N PHE A 54 -5.30 -5.99 20.98
CA PHE A 54 -4.97 -4.62 20.56
C PHE A 54 -4.62 -4.52 19.06
N CYS A 55 -4.24 -5.62 18.43
CA CYS A 55 -4.07 -5.67 16.97
C CYS A 55 -5.36 -5.36 16.18
N GLN A 56 -6.53 -5.48 16.83
CA GLN A 56 -7.87 -5.16 16.30
C GLN A 56 -8.41 -3.81 16.82
N SER A 57 -7.63 -3.07 17.62
CA SER A 57 -8.04 -1.79 18.19
C SER A 57 -7.80 -0.61 17.23
N LEU A 58 -8.22 0.59 17.64
CA LEU A 58 -7.96 1.84 16.93
C LEU A 58 -6.46 2.13 16.74
N ASP A 59 -5.60 1.65 17.64
CA ASP A 59 -4.14 1.74 17.52
C ASP A 59 -3.55 0.62 16.64
N GLY A 60 -4.37 -0.40 16.33
CA GLY A 60 -4.04 -1.55 15.49
C GLY A 60 -4.63 -1.45 14.10
N CYS A 61 -5.39 -2.47 13.70
CA CYS A 61 -6.04 -2.53 12.41
C CYS A 61 -7.29 -1.64 12.37
N PRO A 62 -7.32 -0.56 11.55
CA PRO A 62 -8.46 0.37 11.54
C PRO A 62 -9.74 -0.21 10.91
N ILE A 63 -9.68 -1.40 10.31
CA ILE A 63 -10.84 -2.14 9.78
C ILE A 63 -11.20 -3.34 10.66
N ASP A 64 -10.66 -3.41 11.85
CA ASP A 64 -10.96 -4.45 12.87
C ASP A 64 -10.79 -5.89 12.35
N ASN A 65 -9.73 -6.14 11.57
CA ASN A 65 -9.42 -7.47 11.04
C ASN A 65 -9.38 -8.52 12.16
N LEU A 66 -10.00 -9.68 11.92
CA LEU A 66 -10.12 -10.79 12.88
C LEU A 66 -8.82 -11.59 13.01
N ILE A 67 -7.74 -10.88 13.37
CA ILE A 67 -6.35 -11.35 13.32
C ILE A 67 -6.09 -12.60 14.15
N PRO A 68 -6.48 -12.69 15.44
CA PRO A 68 -6.25 -13.90 16.21
C PRO A 68 -6.93 -15.13 15.61
N GLU A 69 -8.14 -14.96 15.06
CA GLU A 69 -8.90 -16.05 14.48
C GLU A 69 -8.23 -16.64 13.24
N TRP A 70 -7.79 -15.79 12.30
CA TRP A 70 -7.10 -16.32 11.13
C TRP A 70 -5.72 -16.89 11.43
N ASN A 71 -4.99 -16.34 12.41
CA ASN A 71 -3.70 -16.88 12.83
C ASN A 71 -3.86 -18.31 13.36
N ASP A 72 -4.90 -18.56 14.14
CA ASP A 72 -5.25 -19.91 14.64
C ASP A 72 -5.58 -20.86 13.48
N LEU A 73 -6.39 -20.40 12.53
CA LEU A 73 -6.76 -21.19 11.36
C LEU A 73 -5.54 -21.53 10.49
N VAL A 74 -4.64 -20.58 10.27
CA VAL A 74 -3.38 -20.80 9.53
C VAL A 74 -2.51 -21.82 10.26
N TYR A 75 -2.33 -21.66 11.57
CA TYR A 75 -1.58 -22.64 12.38
C TYR A 75 -2.14 -24.06 12.23
N ASN A 76 -3.47 -24.22 12.20
CA ASN A 76 -4.14 -25.50 12.03
C ASN A 76 -4.23 -25.97 10.56
N ASN A 77 -3.55 -25.29 9.62
CA ASN A 77 -3.57 -25.57 8.17
C ASN A 77 -4.96 -25.41 7.52
N GLU A 78 -5.81 -24.56 8.10
CA GLU A 78 -7.16 -24.28 7.63
C GLU A 78 -7.20 -23.00 6.77
N TRP A 79 -6.35 -22.91 5.75
CA TRP A 79 -6.13 -21.72 4.94
C TRP A 79 -7.41 -21.15 4.30
N ARG A 80 -8.31 -22.02 3.84
CA ARG A 80 -9.57 -21.59 3.24
C ARG A 80 -10.46 -20.92 4.28
N ASN A 81 -10.56 -21.49 5.48
CA ASN A 81 -11.34 -20.90 6.57
C ASN A 81 -10.68 -19.58 7.05
N ALA A 82 -9.34 -19.50 7.00
CA ALA A 82 -8.62 -18.26 7.28
C ALA A 82 -8.95 -17.16 6.25
N LEU A 83 -9.03 -17.49 4.97
CA LEU A 83 -9.47 -16.56 3.93
C LEU A 83 -10.91 -16.07 4.17
N GLU A 84 -11.84 -16.98 4.43
CA GLU A 84 -13.24 -16.62 4.73
C GLU A 84 -13.33 -15.70 5.96
N ARG A 85 -12.41 -15.85 6.92
CA ARG A 85 -12.34 -14.99 8.09
C ARG A 85 -11.75 -13.63 7.79
N LEU A 86 -10.72 -13.57 6.95
CA LEU A 86 -10.07 -12.34 6.50
C LEU A 86 -11.02 -11.47 5.65
N GLU A 87 -11.72 -12.07 4.71
CA GLU A 87 -12.66 -11.39 3.82
C GLU A 87 -13.92 -10.84 4.52
N LYS A 88 -14.15 -11.15 5.80
CA LYS A 88 -15.26 -10.56 6.56
C LYS A 88 -15.10 -9.08 6.86
N THR A 89 -13.88 -8.62 6.96
CA THR A 89 -13.55 -7.25 7.36
C THR A 89 -12.68 -6.53 6.33
N ASN A 90 -12.05 -7.26 5.41
CA ASN A 90 -11.14 -6.72 4.41
C ASN A 90 -11.58 -7.12 3.00
N ASN A 91 -12.02 -6.14 2.21
CA ASN A 91 -12.44 -6.39 0.82
C ASN A 91 -11.25 -6.76 -0.10
N PHE A 92 -10.04 -6.26 0.21
CA PHE A 92 -8.89 -6.35 -0.69
C PHE A 92 -7.60 -6.68 0.05
N PRO A 93 -7.50 -7.86 0.68
CA PRO A 93 -6.31 -8.24 1.44
C PRO A 93 -5.05 -8.37 0.59
N GLU A 94 -5.17 -8.57 -0.72
CA GLU A 94 -4.03 -8.56 -1.64
C GLU A 94 -3.36 -7.18 -1.74
N PHE A 95 -4.11 -6.09 -1.53
CA PHE A 95 -3.54 -4.74 -1.50
C PHE A 95 -2.96 -4.44 -0.13
N THR A 96 -3.71 -4.67 0.95
CA THR A 96 -3.24 -4.39 2.30
C THR A 96 -2.06 -5.27 2.70
N GLY A 97 -2.05 -6.53 2.34
CA GLY A 97 -0.92 -7.44 2.56
C GLY A 97 0.39 -6.96 1.93
N ARG A 98 0.30 -6.21 0.80
CA ARG A 98 1.47 -5.64 0.13
C ARG A 98 1.86 -4.26 0.66
N VAL A 99 0.89 -3.36 0.85
CA VAL A 99 1.20 -1.93 1.04
C VAL A 99 0.87 -1.38 2.43
N CYS A 100 0.13 -2.12 3.27
CA CYS A 100 -0.18 -1.65 4.62
C CYS A 100 1.09 -1.58 5.48
N PRO A 101 1.28 -0.51 6.27
CA PRO A 101 2.39 -0.39 7.21
C PRO A 101 2.27 -1.35 8.40
N ALA A 102 1.15 -2.09 8.53
CA ALA A 102 0.87 -3.06 9.57
C ALA A 102 0.86 -2.47 11.01
N PRO A 103 0.02 -1.47 11.30
CA PRO A 103 -0.09 -0.95 12.66
C PRO A 103 -0.53 -2.03 13.67
N CYS A 104 -1.22 -3.07 13.20
CA CYS A 104 -1.56 -4.24 13.98
C CYS A 104 -0.34 -4.96 14.59
N GLU A 105 0.80 -5.00 13.89
CA GLU A 105 2.05 -5.53 14.45
C GLU A 105 2.63 -4.59 15.51
N GLY A 106 2.53 -3.27 15.31
CA GLY A 106 2.96 -2.26 16.27
C GLY A 106 2.18 -2.28 17.59
N SER A 107 0.91 -2.67 17.54
CA SER A 107 0.00 -2.78 18.68
C SER A 107 -0.19 -4.22 19.20
N CYS A 108 0.49 -5.21 18.60
CA CYS A 108 0.45 -6.58 19.08
C CYS A 108 0.90 -6.68 20.52
N VAL A 109 0.10 -7.31 21.40
CA VAL A 109 0.41 -7.47 22.83
C VAL A 109 1.73 -8.21 23.04
N LEU A 110 2.04 -9.20 22.18
CA LEU A 110 3.32 -9.91 22.22
C LEU A 110 4.51 -8.94 22.08
N GLY A 111 4.33 -7.84 21.33
CA GLY A 111 5.34 -6.80 21.13
C GLY A 111 5.79 -6.05 22.39
N LEU A 112 5.19 -6.32 23.56
CA LEU A 112 5.62 -5.78 24.85
C LEU A 112 6.84 -6.51 25.43
N THR A 113 6.96 -7.81 25.17
CA THR A 113 7.99 -8.69 25.74
C THR A 113 8.87 -9.36 24.70
N ASP A 114 8.31 -9.63 23.52
CA ASP A 114 8.93 -10.37 22.42
C ASP A 114 8.63 -9.71 21.08
N PRO A 115 9.31 -10.02 19.98
CA PRO A 115 8.94 -9.54 18.67
C PRO A 115 7.51 -9.93 18.29
N ALA A 116 6.73 -8.97 17.80
CA ALA A 116 5.32 -9.15 17.42
C ALA A 116 5.11 -10.30 16.42
N VAL A 117 3.87 -10.80 16.31
CA VAL A 117 3.49 -11.75 15.27
C VAL A 117 3.66 -11.11 13.89
N THR A 118 4.10 -11.86 12.88
CA THR A 118 4.25 -11.40 11.49
C THR A 118 2.91 -11.41 10.75
N ILE A 119 2.01 -10.54 11.21
CA ILE A 119 0.60 -10.51 10.81
C ILE A 119 0.45 -10.24 9.32
N LYS A 120 1.19 -9.26 8.80
CA LYS A 120 1.11 -8.84 7.41
C LYS A 120 1.54 -9.93 6.42
N ASN A 121 2.59 -10.69 6.73
CA ASN A 121 3.01 -11.81 5.88
C ASN A 121 1.95 -12.92 5.86
N ILE A 122 1.34 -13.22 7.02
CA ILE A 122 0.27 -14.22 7.12
C ILE A 122 -0.95 -13.76 6.31
N GLU A 123 -1.37 -12.50 6.44
CA GLU A 123 -2.47 -11.91 5.66
C GLU A 123 -2.22 -12.05 4.15
N LEU A 124 -1.03 -11.68 3.69
CA LEU A 124 -0.65 -11.77 2.28
C LEU A 124 -0.69 -13.21 1.77
N ALA A 125 -0.12 -14.14 2.51
CA ALA A 125 -0.10 -15.55 2.12
C ALA A 125 -1.52 -16.18 2.07
N ILE A 126 -2.42 -15.78 2.98
CA ILE A 126 -3.81 -16.25 2.97
C ILE A 126 -4.49 -15.86 1.65
N VAL A 127 -4.38 -14.60 1.24
CA VAL A 127 -5.07 -14.11 0.04
C VAL A 127 -4.42 -14.60 -1.24
N ASP A 128 -3.10 -14.61 -1.34
CA ASP A 128 -2.40 -15.09 -2.53
C ASP A 128 -2.68 -16.59 -2.74
N LYS A 129 -2.62 -17.41 -1.67
CA LYS A 129 -3.07 -18.80 -1.74
C LYS A 129 -4.55 -18.92 -2.16
N GLY A 130 -5.42 -18.03 -1.69
CA GLY A 130 -6.82 -18.00 -2.08
C GLY A 130 -7.04 -17.81 -3.59
N PHE A 131 -6.21 -16.98 -4.21
CA PHE A 131 -6.21 -16.81 -5.67
C PHE A 131 -5.62 -18.03 -6.39
N ASP A 132 -4.47 -18.52 -5.94
CA ASP A 132 -3.76 -19.64 -6.57
C ASP A 132 -4.59 -20.93 -6.58
N GLU A 133 -5.29 -21.21 -5.49
CA GLU A 133 -6.21 -22.35 -5.36
C GLU A 133 -7.58 -22.11 -6.02
N GLY A 134 -7.81 -20.90 -6.56
CA GLY A 134 -9.08 -20.54 -7.18
C GLY A 134 -10.27 -20.52 -6.22
N TRP A 135 -10.04 -20.23 -4.95
CA TRP A 135 -11.11 -20.07 -3.95
C TRP A 135 -11.80 -18.72 -4.11
N ILE A 136 -11.03 -17.66 -4.43
CA ILE A 136 -11.57 -16.32 -4.68
C ILE A 136 -12.15 -16.27 -6.09
N LYS A 137 -13.45 -16.03 -6.16
CA LYS A 137 -14.23 -15.99 -7.42
C LYS A 137 -15.26 -14.87 -7.34
N ALA A 138 -15.69 -14.40 -8.52
CA ALA A 138 -16.76 -13.43 -8.62
C ALA A 138 -18.02 -13.92 -7.89
N ARG A 139 -18.50 -13.13 -6.95
CA ARG A 139 -19.69 -13.41 -6.13
C ARG A 139 -20.94 -13.02 -6.92
N LYS A 140 -21.89 -13.91 -7.04
CA LYS A 140 -23.15 -13.64 -7.76
C LYS A 140 -24.18 -13.06 -6.82
N VAL A 141 -24.54 -11.80 -7.05
CA VAL A 141 -25.66 -11.17 -6.36
C VAL A 141 -26.97 -11.68 -6.96
N THR A 142 -27.72 -12.45 -6.19
CA THR A 142 -28.95 -13.12 -6.64
C THR A 142 -30.19 -12.23 -6.55
N GLU A 143 -30.21 -11.30 -5.61
CA GLU A 143 -31.33 -10.40 -5.37
C GLU A 143 -30.89 -8.94 -5.55
N ARG A 144 -31.51 -8.23 -6.49
CA ARG A 144 -31.24 -6.82 -6.73
C ARG A 144 -32.30 -5.95 -6.06
N SER A 145 -31.83 -4.91 -5.34
CA SER A 145 -32.68 -3.97 -4.61
C SER A 145 -33.47 -3.00 -5.51
N GLY A 146 -33.13 -2.94 -6.80
CA GLY A 146 -33.65 -1.96 -7.74
C GLY A 146 -33.05 -0.54 -7.58
N LYS A 147 -32.18 -0.33 -6.60
CA LYS A 147 -31.50 0.94 -6.35
C LYS A 147 -30.22 1.06 -7.17
N LYS A 148 -29.93 2.28 -7.63
CA LYS A 148 -28.74 2.63 -8.42
C LYS A 148 -27.86 3.58 -7.63
N VAL A 149 -26.57 3.26 -7.52
CA VAL A 149 -25.59 4.09 -6.82
C VAL A 149 -24.44 4.46 -7.75
N ALA A 150 -24.11 5.76 -7.79
CA ALA A 150 -22.89 6.24 -8.43
C ALA A 150 -21.78 6.37 -7.40
N VAL A 151 -20.60 5.83 -7.71
CA VAL A 151 -19.36 6.02 -6.94
C VAL A 151 -18.43 6.89 -7.77
N VAL A 152 -17.97 8.00 -7.23
CA VAL A 152 -17.10 8.96 -7.92
C VAL A 152 -15.67 8.82 -7.37
N GLY A 153 -14.79 8.26 -8.18
CA GLY A 153 -13.43 7.88 -7.85
C GLY A 153 -13.28 6.37 -7.64
N SER A 154 -12.28 5.79 -8.29
CA SER A 154 -11.99 4.35 -8.29
C SER A 154 -10.78 3.95 -7.43
N GLY A 155 -10.34 4.82 -6.55
CA GLY A 155 -9.32 4.47 -5.56
C GLY A 155 -9.79 3.40 -4.58
N PRO A 156 -8.95 2.94 -3.64
CA PRO A 156 -9.30 1.85 -2.72
C PRO A 156 -10.61 2.08 -1.98
N ALA A 157 -10.89 3.31 -1.53
CA ALA A 157 -12.15 3.65 -0.88
C ALA A 157 -13.37 3.51 -1.81
N GLY A 158 -13.22 3.90 -3.08
CA GLY A 158 -14.27 3.78 -4.10
C GLY A 158 -14.55 2.34 -4.48
N LEU A 159 -13.49 1.55 -4.64
CA LEU A 159 -13.61 0.12 -4.93
C LEU A 159 -14.28 -0.63 -3.77
N ALA A 160 -13.90 -0.35 -2.51
CA ALA A 160 -14.51 -0.97 -1.34
C ALA A 160 -16.00 -0.58 -1.20
N ALA A 161 -16.32 0.70 -1.37
CA ALA A 161 -17.72 1.16 -1.36
C ALA A 161 -18.54 0.50 -2.48
N ALA A 162 -17.96 0.38 -3.67
CA ALA A 162 -18.63 -0.26 -4.80
C ALA A 162 -18.86 -1.76 -4.55
N ASP A 163 -17.90 -2.46 -4.00
CA ASP A 163 -18.00 -3.87 -3.63
C ASP A 163 -19.12 -4.09 -2.61
N GLU A 164 -19.09 -3.41 -1.48
CA GLU A 164 -20.11 -3.52 -0.43
C GLU A 164 -21.51 -3.22 -0.95
N LEU A 165 -21.68 -2.11 -1.66
CA LEU A 165 -22.97 -1.72 -2.22
C LEU A 165 -23.48 -2.73 -3.23
N ASN A 166 -22.60 -3.30 -4.06
CA ASN A 166 -22.97 -4.35 -5.01
C ASN A 166 -23.42 -5.62 -4.27
N GLN A 167 -22.67 -6.05 -3.23
CA GLN A 167 -23.05 -7.21 -2.41
C GLN A 167 -24.38 -7.01 -1.68
N MET A 168 -24.73 -5.78 -1.30
CA MET A 168 -26.03 -5.40 -0.76
C MET A 168 -27.16 -5.43 -1.81
N GLY A 169 -26.85 -5.77 -3.06
CA GLY A 169 -27.83 -5.88 -4.15
C GLY A 169 -28.08 -4.59 -4.94
N HIS A 170 -27.35 -3.53 -4.70
CA HIS A 170 -27.49 -2.31 -5.47
C HIS A 170 -26.82 -2.41 -6.85
N SER A 171 -27.32 -1.69 -7.85
CA SER A 171 -26.63 -1.52 -9.13
C SER A 171 -25.61 -0.40 -9.00
N VAL A 172 -24.33 -0.71 -9.12
CA VAL A 172 -23.24 0.24 -8.87
C VAL A 172 -22.53 0.62 -10.18
N LYS A 173 -22.31 1.91 -10.35
CA LYS A 173 -21.48 2.46 -11.42
C LYS A 173 -20.40 3.36 -10.84
N VAL A 174 -19.14 3.03 -11.15
CA VAL A 174 -17.95 3.75 -10.68
C VAL A 174 -17.44 4.64 -11.83
N TYR A 175 -17.27 5.93 -11.54
CA TYR A 175 -16.69 6.91 -12.46
C TYR A 175 -15.26 7.24 -12.07
N GLU A 176 -14.36 7.14 -13.02
CA GLU A 176 -12.95 7.46 -12.86
C GLU A 176 -12.50 8.47 -13.91
N ARG A 177 -11.79 9.50 -13.48
CA ARG A 177 -11.27 10.53 -14.38
C ARG A 177 -10.08 10.08 -15.20
N SER A 178 -9.32 9.11 -14.70
CA SER A 178 -8.16 8.52 -15.36
C SER A 178 -8.57 7.43 -16.36
N ASP A 179 -7.66 7.06 -17.24
CA ASP A 179 -7.83 6.03 -18.25
C ASP A 179 -7.85 4.60 -17.68
N ARG A 180 -7.41 4.43 -16.41
CA ARG A 180 -7.39 3.15 -15.69
C ARG A 180 -8.02 3.27 -14.31
N ILE A 181 -8.64 2.18 -13.87
CA ILE A 181 -9.28 2.03 -12.56
C ILE A 181 -8.21 1.74 -11.50
N GLY A 182 -8.42 2.23 -10.27
CA GLY A 182 -7.57 1.91 -9.12
C GLY A 182 -7.05 3.14 -8.36
N GLY A 183 -7.16 4.33 -8.92
CA GLY A 183 -6.64 5.54 -8.27
C GLY A 183 -5.16 5.42 -7.91
N LEU A 184 -4.81 5.60 -6.63
CA LEU A 184 -3.42 5.47 -6.16
C LEU A 184 -2.88 4.03 -6.24
N LEU A 185 -3.72 3.00 -6.19
CA LEU A 185 -3.28 1.61 -6.43
C LEU A 185 -2.71 1.44 -7.84
N MET A 186 -3.30 2.14 -8.81
CA MET A 186 -2.87 2.10 -10.21
C MET A 186 -1.72 3.08 -10.50
N TYR A 187 -1.87 4.36 -10.10
CA TYR A 187 -0.98 5.44 -10.53
C TYR A 187 -0.18 6.12 -9.41
N GLY A 188 -0.29 5.64 -8.15
CA GLY A 188 0.45 6.21 -7.02
C GLY A 188 1.53 5.29 -6.47
N ILE A 189 1.24 4.01 -6.36
CA ILE A 189 2.14 3.00 -5.83
C ILE A 189 2.92 2.38 -7.00
N PRO A 190 4.26 2.37 -6.98
CA PRO A 190 5.04 1.81 -8.10
C PRO A 190 4.86 0.27 -8.21
N ASN A 191 5.10 -0.26 -9.43
CA ASN A 191 4.92 -1.67 -9.73
C ASN A 191 5.71 -2.60 -8.80
N MET A 192 6.95 -2.23 -8.44
CA MET A 192 7.78 -3.04 -7.57
C MET A 192 7.21 -3.18 -6.14
N LYS A 193 6.26 -2.32 -5.73
CA LYS A 193 5.57 -2.45 -4.43
C LYS A 193 4.18 -3.07 -4.55
N LEU A 194 3.50 -2.85 -5.68
CA LEU A 194 2.19 -3.41 -5.99
C LEU A 194 2.07 -3.64 -7.50
N GLY A 195 2.13 -4.89 -7.92
CA GLY A 195 1.94 -5.30 -9.30
C GLY A 195 0.58 -4.87 -9.86
N LYS A 196 0.56 -4.35 -11.09
CA LYS A 196 -0.70 -3.87 -11.67
C LYS A 196 -1.59 -5.02 -12.15
N ASP A 197 -1.03 -6.17 -12.38
CA ASP A 197 -1.75 -7.43 -12.59
C ASP A 197 -2.59 -7.83 -11.36
N VAL A 198 -2.08 -7.61 -10.14
CA VAL A 198 -2.83 -7.82 -8.89
C VAL A 198 -4.03 -6.87 -8.82
N VAL A 199 -3.84 -5.60 -9.20
CA VAL A 199 -4.91 -4.61 -9.24
C VAL A 199 -5.95 -4.98 -10.31
N ASP A 200 -5.51 -5.29 -11.52
CA ASP A 200 -6.37 -5.66 -12.63
C ASP A 200 -7.14 -6.96 -12.36
N ARG A 201 -6.52 -7.93 -11.70
CA ARG A 201 -7.18 -9.18 -11.28
C ARG A 201 -8.39 -8.88 -10.40
N ARG A 202 -8.27 -8.02 -9.41
CA ARG A 202 -9.40 -7.62 -8.54
C ARG A 202 -10.46 -6.82 -9.30
N ILE A 203 -10.06 -5.87 -10.12
CA ILE A 203 -11.00 -5.07 -10.92
C ILE A 203 -11.82 -5.97 -11.86
N ASN A 204 -11.21 -6.99 -12.45
CA ASN A 204 -11.92 -7.94 -13.31
C ASN A 204 -12.94 -8.75 -12.53
N LEU A 205 -12.62 -9.23 -11.32
CA LEU A 205 -13.61 -9.88 -10.45
C LEU A 205 -14.79 -8.95 -10.15
N LEU A 206 -14.55 -7.70 -9.80
CA LEU A 206 -15.61 -6.74 -9.53
C LEU A 206 -16.49 -6.45 -10.75
N ARG A 207 -15.91 -6.46 -11.97
CA ARG A 207 -16.67 -6.39 -13.22
C ARG A 207 -17.55 -7.62 -13.43
N GLU A 208 -17.01 -8.81 -13.20
CA GLU A 208 -17.76 -10.07 -13.29
C GLU A 208 -18.89 -10.14 -12.26
N GLU A 209 -18.75 -9.49 -11.10
CA GLU A 209 -19.79 -9.32 -10.09
C GLU A 209 -20.88 -8.31 -10.48
N GLY A 210 -20.69 -7.59 -11.57
CA GLY A 210 -21.69 -6.68 -12.16
C GLY A 210 -21.52 -5.20 -11.82
N ILE A 211 -20.35 -4.78 -11.29
CA ILE A 211 -20.01 -3.37 -11.13
C ILE A 211 -19.60 -2.79 -12.50
N GLU A 212 -20.23 -1.70 -12.90
CA GLU A 212 -19.86 -0.96 -14.10
C GLU A 212 -18.79 0.09 -13.80
N PHE A 213 -17.72 0.11 -14.62
CA PHE A 213 -16.64 1.10 -14.51
C PHE A 213 -16.62 1.99 -15.77
N ILE A 214 -16.57 3.30 -15.56
CA ILE A 214 -16.49 4.33 -16.59
C ILE A 214 -15.21 5.13 -16.35
N THR A 215 -14.22 4.95 -17.22
CA THR A 215 -12.96 5.72 -17.22
C THR A 215 -13.07 7.00 -18.03
N ASP A 216 -12.02 7.83 -18.02
CA ASP A 216 -11.92 9.07 -18.78
C ASP A 216 -13.11 10.01 -18.55
N THR A 217 -13.66 9.98 -17.31
CA THR A 217 -14.88 10.72 -16.98
C THR A 217 -14.72 11.50 -15.67
N ASN A 218 -14.51 12.79 -15.79
CA ASN A 218 -14.35 13.70 -14.66
C ASN A 218 -15.70 14.31 -14.24
N ILE A 219 -16.24 13.84 -13.13
CA ILE A 219 -17.50 14.37 -12.59
C ILE A 219 -17.33 15.82 -12.13
N GLY A 220 -18.20 16.68 -12.61
CA GLY A 220 -18.15 18.14 -12.42
C GLY A 220 -17.60 18.88 -13.64
N GLN A 221 -16.90 18.19 -14.54
CA GLN A 221 -16.44 18.74 -15.83
C GLN A 221 -17.18 18.08 -17.00
N ASP A 222 -17.06 16.76 -17.16
CA ASP A 222 -17.66 16.03 -18.28
C ASP A 222 -19.14 15.71 -18.03
N ILE A 223 -19.48 15.35 -16.79
CA ILE A 223 -20.85 15.11 -16.33
C ILE A 223 -21.11 16.00 -15.11
N LYS A 224 -22.19 16.74 -15.15
CA LYS A 224 -22.60 17.59 -14.01
C LYS A 224 -23.13 16.73 -12.87
N THR A 225 -22.86 17.12 -11.62
CA THR A 225 -23.37 16.44 -10.43
C THR A 225 -24.90 16.34 -10.43
N THR A 226 -25.60 17.36 -10.98
CA THR A 226 -27.05 17.35 -11.12
C THR A 226 -27.57 16.29 -12.06
N GLU A 227 -26.79 15.90 -13.07
CA GLU A 227 -27.12 14.80 -13.98
C GLU A 227 -27.02 13.44 -13.27
N LEU A 228 -26.01 13.25 -12.43
CA LEU A 228 -25.92 12.06 -11.58
C LEU A 228 -27.09 11.99 -10.59
N GLN A 229 -27.46 13.11 -9.95
CA GLN A 229 -28.59 13.18 -9.04
C GLN A 229 -29.93 12.81 -9.69
N ALA A 230 -30.06 13.03 -11.00
CA ALA A 230 -31.27 12.66 -11.74
C ALA A 230 -31.30 11.17 -12.13
N GLN A 231 -30.15 10.49 -12.18
CA GLN A 231 -30.00 9.11 -12.68
C GLN A 231 -29.83 8.07 -11.58
N PHE A 232 -29.35 8.47 -10.40
CA PHE A 232 -28.99 7.59 -9.30
C PHE A 232 -29.76 7.91 -8.03
N ASP A 233 -30.06 6.88 -7.24
CA ASP A 233 -30.70 7.02 -5.92
C ASP A 233 -29.74 7.59 -4.88
N ALA A 234 -28.43 7.33 -5.03
CA ALA A 234 -27.37 7.85 -4.15
C ALA A 234 -26.06 8.07 -4.92
N ILE A 235 -25.23 8.97 -4.39
CA ILE A 235 -23.89 9.25 -4.91
C ILE A 235 -22.90 9.18 -3.76
N VAL A 236 -21.82 8.41 -3.94
CA VAL A 236 -20.71 8.30 -2.99
C VAL A 236 -19.48 8.98 -3.59
N PHE A 237 -18.94 9.98 -2.91
CA PHE A 237 -17.71 10.67 -3.33
C PHE A 237 -16.50 10.09 -2.62
N THR A 238 -15.57 9.52 -3.42
CA THR A 238 -14.32 8.90 -2.98
C THR A 238 -13.14 9.44 -3.80
N THR A 239 -13.15 10.75 -4.02
CA THR A 239 -12.27 11.44 -4.97
C THR A 239 -10.81 11.56 -4.53
N GLY A 240 -10.50 11.18 -3.31
CA GLY A 240 -9.16 11.28 -2.73
C GLY A 240 -8.70 12.73 -2.50
N ALA A 241 -7.46 12.89 -2.07
CA ALA A 241 -6.80 14.19 -1.91
C ALA A 241 -5.82 14.41 -3.06
N THR A 242 -6.15 15.34 -3.97
CA THR A 242 -5.37 15.55 -5.21
C THR A 242 -4.55 16.83 -5.20
N LYS A 243 -4.70 17.68 -4.16
CA LYS A 243 -3.84 18.84 -3.96
C LYS A 243 -2.62 18.43 -3.16
N ALA A 244 -1.45 18.41 -3.81
CA ALA A 244 -0.20 18.17 -3.15
C ALA A 244 0.07 19.19 -2.03
N ARG A 245 0.68 18.75 -0.94
CA ARG A 245 1.38 19.66 -0.04
C ARG A 245 2.61 20.18 -0.76
N ASP A 246 3.00 21.42 -0.49
CA ASP A 246 4.16 22.00 -1.13
C ASP A 246 5.12 22.56 -0.08
N LEU A 247 6.40 22.60 -0.45
CA LEU A 247 7.45 23.20 0.37
C LEU A 247 7.68 24.64 -0.13
N PRO A 248 7.35 25.66 0.66
CA PRO A 248 7.64 27.04 0.29
C PRO A 248 9.15 27.27 0.33
N ALA A 249 9.78 27.28 -0.82
CA ALA A 249 11.21 27.50 -0.98
C ALA A 249 11.48 28.52 -2.07
N GLU A 250 12.60 29.23 -1.97
CA GLU A 250 13.07 30.11 -3.02
C GLU A 250 13.34 29.30 -4.31
N ASN A 251 12.91 29.82 -5.45
CA ASN A 251 13.01 29.15 -6.76
C ASN A 251 12.24 27.82 -6.87
N ARG A 252 11.10 27.68 -6.14
CA ARG A 252 10.26 26.49 -6.20
C ARG A 252 9.82 26.11 -7.62
N ASP A 253 9.67 27.10 -8.51
CA ASP A 253 9.25 26.92 -9.90
C ASP A 253 10.40 26.53 -10.85
N ALA A 254 11.60 26.28 -10.32
CA ALA A 254 12.73 25.84 -11.14
C ALA A 254 12.43 24.49 -11.79
N LYS A 255 12.96 24.28 -13.01
CA LYS A 255 12.84 22.99 -13.71
C LYS A 255 13.53 21.88 -12.90
N GLY A 256 12.92 20.70 -12.90
CA GLY A 256 13.44 19.52 -12.19
C GLY A 256 12.95 19.41 -10.75
N ILE A 257 11.99 20.24 -10.34
CA ILE A 257 11.37 20.16 -9.01
C ILE A 257 9.89 19.75 -9.16
N TYR A 258 9.57 18.53 -8.77
CA TYR A 258 8.26 17.92 -8.98
C TYR A 258 7.64 17.43 -7.67
N PRO A 259 6.30 17.51 -7.51
CA PRO A 259 5.59 16.75 -6.50
C PRO A 259 5.80 15.24 -6.73
N ALA A 260 5.89 14.48 -5.64
CA ALA A 260 6.10 13.04 -5.70
C ALA A 260 5.06 12.33 -6.58
N MET A 261 3.79 12.72 -6.45
CA MET A 261 2.71 12.09 -7.22
C MET A 261 2.79 12.35 -8.71
N ASP A 262 3.30 13.52 -9.13
CA ASP A 262 3.52 13.80 -10.55
C ASP A 262 4.63 12.91 -11.11
N TYR A 263 5.73 12.77 -10.35
CA TYR A 263 6.84 11.88 -10.68
C TYR A 263 6.42 10.40 -10.77
N LEU A 264 5.76 9.89 -9.71
CA LEU A 264 5.34 8.48 -9.66
C LEU A 264 4.29 8.17 -10.72
N THR A 265 3.27 9.02 -10.88
CA THR A 265 2.22 8.83 -11.88
C THR A 265 2.77 8.79 -13.29
N ALA A 266 3.66 9.73 -13.65
CA ALA A 266 4.27 9.78 -14.97
C ALA A 266 5.09 8.51 -15.27
N ASN A 267 5.91 8.08 -14.29
CA ASN A 267 6.75 6.89 -14.45
C ASN A 267 5.92 5.59 -14.53
N ILE A 268 4.91 5.43 -13.67
CA ILE A 268 4.04 4.25 -13.70
C ILE A 268 3.26 4.21 -15.02
N LYS A 269 2.71 5.35 -15.45
CA LYS A 269 1.98 5.42 -16.72
C LYS A 269 2.86 5.07 -17.90
N SER A 270 4.09 5.59 -17.94
CA SER A 270 5.04 5.26 -18.99
C SER A 270 5.40 3.77 -19.01
N LEU A 271 5.63 3.18 -17.85
CA LEU A 271 5.89 1.75 -17.74
C LEU A 271 4.73 0.91 -18.30
N LEU A 272 3.50 1.28 -17.96
CA LEU A 272 2.31 0.57 -18.42
C LEU A 272 2.00 0.76 -19.91
N ASP A 273 2.24 1.96 -20.45
CA ASP A 273 1.94 2.29 -21.84
C ASP A 273 3.02 1.83 -22.80
N ASN A 274 4.29 1.91 -22.39
CA ASN A 274 5.46 1.78 -23.28
C ASN A 274 6.44 0.68 -22.84
N GLY A 275 6.24 0.06 -21.67
CA GLY A 275 7.19 -0.88 -21.07
C GLY A 275 8.49 -0.22 -20.59
N ASN A 276 8.51 1.10 -20.47
CA ASN A 276 9.68 1.90 -20.09
C ASN A 276 9.28 3.04 -19.16
N VAL A 277 10.09 3.30 -18.14
CA VAL A 277 9.91 4.41 -17.18
C VAL A 277 10.70 5.66 -17.55
N ASP A 278 11.43 5.65 -18.65
CA ASP A 278 12.26 6.77 -19.06
C ASP A 278 11.40 7.81 -19.79
N GLN A 279 10.93 8.79 -19.02
CA GLN A 279 10.26 9.99 -19.50
C GLN A 279 11.26 11.14 -19.41
N ASP A 280 11.57 11.80 -20.51
CA ASP A 280 12.59 12.86 -20.60
C ASP A 280 12.48 13.91 -19.49
N GLU A 281 11.27 14.32 -19.15
CA GLU A 281 11.04 15.32 -18.12
C GLU A 281 11.21 14.76 -16.71
N PHE A 282 10.61 13.59 -16.43
CA PHE A 282 10.58 12.95 -15.11
C PHE A 282 11.65 11.86 -14.92
N SER A 283 12.63 11.77 -15.84
CA SER A 283 13.70 10.77 -15.73
C SER A 283 14.75 11.16 -14.72
N ALA A 284 15.13 10.24 -13.85
CA ALA A 284 16.28 10.35 -12.95
C ALA A 284 17.60 9.90 -13.60
N THR A 285 17.58 9.37 -14.83
CA THR A 285 18.71 8.77 -15.51
C THR A 285 19.90 9.73 -15.60
N GLY A 286 21.02 9.35 -15.00
CA GLY A 286 22.28 10.12 -15.01
C GLY A 286 22.22 11.47 -14.29
N ARG A 287 21.18 11.75 -13.50
CA ARG A 287 20.99 12.99 -12.75
C ARG A 287 21.37 12.84 -11.28
N ASP A 288 21.70 13.96 -10.65
CA ASP A 288 21.83 14.03 -9.19
C ASP A 288 20.41 14.25 -8.63
N VAL A 289 19.90 13.28 -7.86
CA VAL A 289 18.52 13.24 -7.36
C VAL A 289 18.47 13.58 -5.88
N ILE A 290 17.52 14.43 -5.49
CA ILE A 290 17.20 14.72 -4.10
C ILE A 290 15.73 14.36 -3.89
N VAL A 291 15.46 13.49 -2.91
CA VAL A 291 14.12 13.18 -2.43
C VAL A 291 13.91 13.89 -1.09
N ILE A 292 12.85 14.69 -0.98
CA ILE A 292 12.51 15.41 0.25
C ILE A 292 11.30 14.75 0.89
N GLY A 293 11.50 14.20 2.09
CA GLY A 293 10.54 13.40 2.84
C GLY A 293 10.94 11.93 2.92
N GLY A 294 10.93 11.37 4.14
CA GLY A 294 11.40 10.00 4.44
C GLY A 294 10.28 8.98 4.67
N GLY A 295 9.01 9.33 4.37
CA GLY A 295 7.88 8.40 4.53
C GLY A 295 7.73 7.42 3.35
N ASP A 296 6.64 6.64 3.34
CA ASP A 296 6.36 5.61 2.33
C ASP A 296 6.41 6.13 0.88
N THR A 297 5.89 7.34 0.64
CA THR A 297 5.97 7.97 -0.69
C THR A 297 7.42 8.31 -1.07
N GLY A 298 8.23 8.72 -0.09
CA GLY A 298 9.66 8.99 -0.29
C GLY A 298 10.43 7.75 -0.70
N THR A 299 10.18 6.63 -0.02
CA THR A 299 10.81 5.35 -0.36
C THR A 299 10.39 4.86 -1.74
N ASP A 300 9.13 5.09 -2.14
CA ASP A 300 8.64 4.76 -3.49
C ASP A 300 9.33 5.60 -4.57
N CYS A 301 9.57 6.89 -4.32
CA CYS A 301 10.34 7.75 -5.20
C CYS A 301 11.81 7.33 -5.30
N ILE A 302 12.42 6.95 -4.17
CA ILE A 302 13.80 6.45 -4.11
C ILE A 302 13.92 5.17 -4.96
N GLY A 303 13.08 4.18 -4.71
CA GLY A 303 13.10 2.92 -5.44
C GLY A 303 12.85 3.09 -6.95
N THR A 304 11.95 4.01 -7.33
CA THR A 304 11.72 4.35 -8.74
C THR A 304 12.95 5.01 -9.37
N ALA A 305 13.58 5.97 -8.68
CA ALA A 305 14.75 6.66 -9.17
C ALA A 305 15.96 5.71 -9.35
N ILE A 306 16.18 4.78 -8.40
CA ILE A 306 17.27 3.79 -8.49
C ILE A 306 17.15 2.98 -9.78
N ARG A 307 15.96 2.51 -10.12
CA ARG A 307 15.70 1.73 -11.34
C ARG A 307 15.93 2.52 -12.63
N GLN A 308 15.90 3.85 -12.55
CA GLN A 308 16.26 4.74 -13.68
C GLN A 308 17.77 5.00 -13.78
N GLY A 309 18.59 4.61 -12.80
CA GLY A 309 20.04 4.79 -12.83
C GLY A 309 20.48 6.24 -12.63
N PRO A 310 20.19 6.86 -11.48
CA PRO A 310 20.66 8.20 -11.15
C PRO A 310 22.18 8.20 -10.94
N LYS A 311 22.81 9.34 -11.10
CA LYS A 311 24.24 9.53 -10.82
C LYS A 311 24.52 9.57 -9.33
N SER A 312 23.63 10.20 -8.58
CA SER A 312 23.64 10.23 -7.13
C SER A 312 22.20 10.35 -6.59
N LEU A 313 21.99 9.91 -5.35
CA LEU A 313 20.70 10.03 -4.69
C LEU A 313 20.90 10.42 -3.23
N VAL A 314 20.15 11.44 -2.80
CA VAL A 314 20.14 11.92 -1.41
C VAL A 314 18.70 12.03 -0.94
N ASN A 315 18.42 11.56 0.26
CA ASN A 315 17.12 11.73 0.90
C ASN A 315 17.21 12.74 2.05
N PHE A 316 16.39 13.77 1.99
CA PHE A 316 16.26 14.78 3.05
C PHE A 316 14.99 14.53 3.84
N GLU A 317 15.13 14.46 5.17
CA GLU A 317 14.01 14.42 6.09
C GLU A 317 13.92 15.74 6.85
N LEU A 318 12.70 16.31 6.91
CA LEU A 318 12.44 17.60 7.58
C LEU A 318 12.33 17.45 9.10
N MET A 319 11.94 16.26 9.55
CA MET A 319 11.82 15.96 10.97
C MET A 319 13.17 15.55 11.55
N SER A 320 13.35 15.76 12.84
CA SER A 320 14.51 15.22 13.56
C SER A 320 14.49 13.69 13.50
N GLN A 321 15.67 13.08 13.51
CA GLN A 321 15.79 11.63 13.46
C GLN A 321 15.01 10.99 14.62
N PRO A 322 14.07 10.08 14.32
CA PRO A 322 13.36 9.33 15.34
C PRO A 322 14.32 8.46 16.17
N PRO A 323 13.98 8.16 17.42
CA PRO A 323 14.77 7.25 18.25
C PRO A 323 14.75 5.83 17.68
N VAL A 324 15.73 4.99 18.09
CA VAL A 324 15.80 3.58 17.68
C VAL A 324 14.68 2.75 18.31
N GLY A 325 14.24 3.12 19.52
CA GLY A 325 13.15 2.48 20.25
C GLY A 325 12.07 3.47 20.64
N ARG A 326 10.93 2.99 21.14
CA ARG A 326 9.84 3.86 21.60
C ARG A 326 10.31 4.82 22.69
N SER A 327 9.94 6.09 22.58
CA SER A 327 10.12 7.11 23.60
C SER A 327 8.96 7.08 24.62
N GLU A 328 9.14 7.73 25.77
CA GLU A 328 8.11 7.79 26.82
C GLU A 328 6.84 8.52 26.37
N ASP A 329 6.93 9.46 25.45
CA ASP A 329 5.82 10.21 24.87
C ASP A 329 5.13 9.46 23.71
N ASN A 330 5.66 8.31 23.29
CA ASN A 330 5.06 7.41 22.31
C ASN A 330 4.90 5.98 22.86
N PRO A 331 4.08 5.79 23.91
CA PRO A 331 3.92 4.51 24.56
C PRO A 331 3.15 3.51 23.66
N TRP A 332 3.38 2.21 23.89
CA TRP A 332 2.51 1.18 23.37
C TRP A 332 1.07 1.41 23.89
N PRO A 333 -0.02 1.17 23.11
CA PRO A 333 -0.06 0.50 21.80
C PRO A 333 0.04 1.43 20.59
N GLN A 334 0.30 2.71 20.76
CA GLN A 334 0.38 3.68 19.67
C GLN A 334 1.33 3.23 18.57
N TRP A 335 1.11 3.73 17.35
CA TRP A 335 2.04 3.52 16.25
C TRP A 335 3.47 3.93 16.66
N PRO A 336 4.47 3.04 16.53
CA PRO A 336 5.83 3.36 16.98
C PRO A 336 6.50 4.41 16.08
N THR A 337 6.76 5.58 16.63
CA THR A 337 7.56 6.64 16.00
C THR A 337 9.04 6.35 16.25
N ILE A 338 9.59 5.41 15.50
CA ILE A 338 10.98 4.95 15.58
C ILE A 338 11.68 5.06 14.24
N PHE A 339 13.02 5.10 14.26
CA PHE A 339 13.81 5.06 13.05
C PHE A 339 13.57 3.75 12.28
N ARG A 340 13.23 3.86 11.00
CA ARG A 340 12.98 2.71 10.12
C ARG A 340 13.72 2.89 8.80
N VAL A 341 14.19 1.78 8.28
CA VAL A 341 14.72 1.65 6.93
C VAL A 341 13.72 0.82 6.14
N ASP A 342 13.21 1.36 5.05
CA ASP A 342 12.30 0.67 4.13
C ASP A 342 13.06 0.23 2.87
N TYR A 343 12.41 -0.53 1.99
CA TYR A 343 13.01 -1.17 0.82
C TYR A 343 13.81 -0.20 -0.07
N GLY A 344 13.28 1.00 -0.35
CA GLY A 344 13.99 1.98 -1.18
C GLY A 344 15.23 2.55 -0.51
N HIS A 345 15.23 2.71 0.82
CA HIS A 345 16.42 3.10 1.56
C HIS A 345 17.48 1.98 1.57
N GLU A 346 17.05 0.71 1.69
CA GLU A 346 17.95 -0.44 1.60
C GLU A 346 18.61 -0.51 0.22
N GLU A 347 17.82 -0.36 -0.85
CA GLU A 347 18.29 -0.30 -2.22
C GLU A 347 19.29 0.84 -2.46
N ALA A 348 18.98 2.05 -1.99
CA ALA A 348 19.86 3.18 -2.10
C ALA A 348 21.15 3.02 -1.28
N THR A 349 21.08 2.35 -0.14
CA THR A 349 22.26 2.03 0.66
C THR A 349 23.17 1.05 -0.05
N SER A 350 22.62 0.03 -0.70
CA SER A 350 23.39 -0.94 -1.49
C SER A 350 24.11 -0.27 -2.67
N VAL A 351 23.41 0.63 -3.40
CA VAL A 351 23.95 1.25 -4.63
C VAL A 351 24.91 2.41 -4.34
N PHE A 352 24.58 3.27 -3.37
CA PHE A 352 25.27 4.55 -3.16
C PHE A 352 25.89 4.71 -1.76
N GLY A 353 25.73 3.74 -0.86
CA GLY A 353 26.11 3.94 0.53
C GLY A 353 25.28 5.07 1.17
N LEU A 354 23.97 5.07 1.00
CA LEU A 354 23.04 6.17 1.30
C LEU A 354 23.31 6.86 2.64
N SER A 355 23.43 8.18 2.60
CA SER A 355 23.33 9.04 3.78
C SER A 355 21.90 9.59 3.90
N LEU A 356 21.11 9.08 4.86
CA LEU A 356 19.91 9.76 5.33
C LEU A 356 20.35 11.04 6.05
N ILE A 357 20.08 12.19 5.45
CA ILE A 357 20.41 13.47 6.07
C ILE A 357 19.14 14.03 6.70
N HIS A 358 19.09 14.01 8.04
CA HIS A 358 18.10 14.75 8.80
C HIS A 358 18.52 16.22 8.84
N ILE A 359 17.77 17.10 8.20
CA ILE A 359 18.03 18.52 8.20
C ILE A 359 17.30 19.14 9.39
N SER A 360 17.99 19.31 10.49
CA SER A 360 17.51 20.15 11.60
C SER A 360 17.79 21.65 11.42
N GLU A 361 18.51 22.04 10.34
CA GLU A 361 18.85 23.44 10.03
C GLU A 361 18.79 23.75 8.52
N PRO A 362 18.19 24.88 8.10
CA PRO A 362 17.98 25.25 6.70
C PRO A 362 19.21 25.81 5.97
N THR A 363 20.44 25.58 6.43
CA THR A 363 21.61 26.36 6.00
C THR A 363 22.60 25.68 5.05
N ARG A 364 22.44 24.41 4.67
CA ARG A 364 23.31 23.81 3.64
C ARG A 364 22.71 23.94 2.26
N ARG A 365 23.30 24.81 1.44
CA ARG A 365 23.01 24.93 0.00
C ARG A 365 23.68 23.78 -0.74
N TYR A 366 22.90 22.88 -1.31
CA TYR A 366 23.34 21.94 -2.35
C TYR A 366 22.87 22.46 -3.71
N ALA A 367 23.68 22.26 -4.74
CA ALA A 367 23.25 22.51 -6.12
C ALA A 367 22.26 21.41 -6.50
N ILE A 368 20.99 21.73 -6.55
CA ILE A 368 19.91 20.79 -6.92
C ILE A 368 19.82 20.81 -8.43
N SER A 369 20.12 19.68 -9.07
CA SER A 369 19.90 19.49 -10.51
C SER A 369 18.56 18.82 -10.81
N TYR A 370 18.00 18.08 -9.83
CA TYR A 370 16.71 17.41 -9.90
C TYR A 370 16.19 17.16 -8.46
N ALA A 371 14.94 17.47 -8.20
CA ALA A 371 14.33 17.21 -6.90
C ALA A 371 12.91 16.65 -7.04
N VAL A 372 12.60 15.66 -6.23
CA VAL A 372 11.25 15.10 -6.07
C VAL A 372 10.79 15.40 -4.64
N PHE A 373 9.64 16.06 -4.49
CA PHE A 373 9.07 16.38 -3.19
C PHE A 373 8.06 15.31 -2.76
N CYS A 374 8.30 14.72 -1.60
CA CYS A 374 7.44 13.74 -0.96
C CYS A 374 6.90 14.31 0.36
N LEU A 375 5.94 15.23 0.30
CA LEU A 375 5.32 15.83 1.49
C LEU A 375 3.89 15.34 1.69
#